data_bbe680bf10194b260f34babc5fddf191
#
_entry.id   bbe680bf10194b260f34babc5fddf191
#
_cell.length_a   1.000
_cell.length_b   1.000
_cell.length_c   1.000
_cell.angle_alpha   90.00
_cell.angle_beta   90.00
_cell.angle_gamma   90.00
#
_symmetry.space_group_name_H-M   'P 1'
#
loop_
_entity.id
_entity.type
_entity.pdbx_description
1 polymer ?
#
loop_
_entity_poly.entity_id
_entity_poly.type
_entity_poly.pdbx_seq_one_letter_code
_entity_poly.pdbx_strand_id
1 'polypeptide(L)'
;MGYECFDVEVTDKVGHIRMIRPDKANSMVASLWSDLPEIVDGLSASGSVRAIVLSAEGKHFCSGMDHSVFGSNDAVGPDGAGGSAHRSRRNERFRSTALKLQDSFTCLERARVPVLCAIQGACIGGGIDMISAADLRYATEDAYFSIHEINIGMTADVGTLQRLPKLVAEGIVRELAYTGRRWTAAEAHAAGFVNAVHPDH
;
A
#
# COMPACT_ATOMS: atom_id res chain seq x y z
N MET A 1 1.71 5.76 22.75
CA MET A 1 2.69 4.80 22.20
C MET A 1 2.97 5.26 20.78
N GLY A 2 4.23 5.38 20.38
CA GLY A 2 4.56 5.74 18.98
C GLY A 2 4.56 4.51 18.08
N TYR A 3 4.05 4.64 16.87
CA TYR A 3 4.18 3.63 15.84
C TYR A 3 5.56 3.69 15.18
N GLU A 4 6.09 2.57 14.76
CA GLU A 4 7.43 2.53 14.11
C GLU A 4 7.42 3.20 12.72
N CYS A 5 6.34 2.98 11.97
CA CYS A 5 6.23 3.41 10.58
C CYS A 5 5.41 4.67 10.39
N PHE A 6 4.66 5.09 11.40
CA PHE A 6 3.68 6.16 11.25
C PHE A 6 3.76 7.19 12.37
N ASP A 7 3.63 8.45 11.99
CA ASP A 7 3.22 9.54 12.86
C ASP A 7 1.74 9.83 12.61
N VAL A 8 0.97 10.01 13.70
CA VAL A 8 -0.48 10.18 13.61
C VAL A 8 -0.90 11.41 14.39
N GLU A 9 -1.52 12.35 13.70
CA GLU A 9 -2.03 13.60 14.27
C GLU A 9 -3.49 13.80 13.88
N VAL A 10 -4.27 14.43 14.75
CA VAL A 10 -5.63 14.87 14.42
C VAL A 10 -5.71 16.38 14.58
N THR A 11 -5.89 17.08 13.47
CA THR A 11 -6.00 18.54 13.42
C THR A 11 -7.20 18.92 12.57
N ASP A 12 -8.04 19.84 13.02
CA ASP A 12 -9.23 20.35 12.32
C ASP A 12 -10.18 19.25 11.81
N LYS A 13 -10.31 18.18 12.57
CA LYS A 13 -11.09 16.97 12.23
C LYS A 13 -10.55 16.17 11.05
N VAL A 14 -9.28 16.33 10.72
CA VAL A 14 -8.56 15.51 9.74
C VAL A 14 -7.58 14.64 10.51
N GLY A 15 -7.63 13.33 10.28
CA GLY A 15 -6.64 12.38 10.76
C GLY A 15 -5.48 12.33 9.77
N HIS A 16 -4.32 12.83 10.16
CA HIS A 16 -3.10 12.75 9.36
C HIS A 16 -2.32 11.51 9.76
N ILE A 17 -2.12 10.60 8.82
CA ILE A 17 -1.26 9.40 8.94
C ILE A 17 -0.06 9.63 8.05
N ARG A 18 1.11 9.81 8.62
CA ARG A 18 2.34 10.12 7.89
C ARG A 18 3.34 8.99 8.03
N MET A 19 3.80 8.41 6.94
CA MET A 19 4.91 7.46 6.94
C MET A 19 6.22 8.18 7.27
N ILE A 20 7.00 7.67 8.24
CA ILE A 20 8.14 8.35 8.85
C ILE A 20 9.46 7.57 8.73
N ARG A 21 9.61 6.77 7.69
CA ARG A 21 10.87 6.05 7.39
C ARG A 21 11.53 6.55 6.09
N PRO A 22 11.82 7.87 5.94
CA PRO A 22 12.30 8.45 4.69
C PRO A 22 13.67 7.92 4.27
N ASP A 23 14.55 7.56 5.20
CA ASP A 23 15.86 6.96 4.98
C ASP A 23 15.79 5.54 4.38
N LYS A 24 14.66 4.88 4.48
CA LYS A 24 14.32 3.59 3.88
C LYS A 24 13.29 3.72 2.75
N ALA A 25 13.13 4.92 2.19
CA ALA A 25 12.11 5.23 1.19
C ALA A 25 10.72 4.69 1.57
N ASN A 26 10.39 4.76 2.86
CA ASN A 26 9.13 4.28 3.46
C ASN A 26 8.77 2.84 3.08
N SER A 27 9.79 1.95 3.01
CA SER A 27 9.58 0.52 2.75
C SER A 27 8.78 -0.13 3.88
N MET A 28 7.93 -1.08 3.52
CA MET A 28 6.97 -1.74 4.39
C MET A 28 7.62 -2.86 5.19
N VAL A 29 7.76 -2.69 6.48
CA VAL A 29 8.19 -3.70 7.45
C VAL A 29 7.00 -4.34 8.15
N ALA A 30 7.26 -5.35 8.99
CA ALA A 30 6.22 -6.14 9.64
C ALA A 30 5.23 -5.29 10.46
N SER A 31 5.69 -4.26 11.15
CA SER A 31 4.85 -3.34 11.94
C SER A 31 3.84 -2.57 11.11
N LEU A 32 4.19 -2.16 9.87
CA LEU A 32 3.27 -1.43 9.00
C LEU A 32 1.95 -2.19 8.78
N TRP A 33 2.04 -3.50 8.57
CA TRP A 33 0.88 -4.35 8.27
C TRP A 33 -0.10 -4.50 9.43
N SER A 34 0.37 -4.35 10.68
CA SER A 34 -0.49 -4.36 11.88
C SER A 34 -0.95 -2.98 12.27
N ASP A 35 -0.08 -1.98 12.16
CA ASP A 35 -0.31 -0.65 12.68
C ASP A 35 -1.31 0.14 11.82
N LEU A 36 -1.21 0.01 10.48
CA LEU A 36 -2.12 0.74 9.59
C LEU A 36 -3.61 0.44 9.84
N PRO A 37 -4.04 -0.84 9.94
CA PRO A 37 -5.43 -1.15 10.29
C PRO A 37 -5.85 -0.61 11.67
N GLU A 38 -4.98 -0.74 12.67
CA GLU A 38 -5.26 -0.23 14.02
C GLU A 38 -5.51 1.28 14.00
N ILE A 39 -4.63 2.03 13.30
CA ILE A 39 -4.73 3.49 13.17
C ILE A 39 -6.02 3.88 12.44
N VAL A 40 -6.24 3.31 11.26
CA VAL A 40 -7.39 3.66 10.39
C VAL A 40 -8.71 3.31 11.06
N ASP A 41 -8.83 2.10 11.60
CA ASP A 41 -10.04 1.66 12.30
C ASP A 41 -10.29 2.50 13.57
N GLY A 42 -9.23 2.85 14.31
CA GLY A 42 -9.30 3.73 15.48
C GLY A 42 -9.79 5.13 15.12
N LEU A 43 -9.21 5.78 14.12
CA LEU A 43 -9.65 7.09 13.64
C LEU A 43 -11.08 7.05 13.11
N SER A 44 -11.40 6.05 12.28
CA SER A 44 -12.72 5.86 11.70
C SER A 44 -13.80 5.64 12.77
N ALA A 45 -13.52 4.88 13.81
CA ALA A 45 -14.46 4.58 14.89
C ALA A 45 -14.63 5.73 15.88
N SER A 46 -13.62 6.58 16.06
CA SER A 46 -13.59 7.65 17.08
C SER A 46 -14.70 8.69 16.93
N GLY A 47 -15.20 8.91 15.70
CA GLY A 47 -16.12 9.99 15.37
C GLY A 47 -15.50 11.41 15.45
N SER A 48 -14.21 11.51 15.76
CA SER A 48 -13.48 12.77 15.89
C SER A 48 -13.01 13.33 14.55
N VAL A 49 -12.83 12.48 13.53
CA VAL A 49 -12.36 12.89 12.22
C VAL A 49 -13.47 12.87 11.16
N ARG A 50 -13.28 13.67 10.12
CA ARG A 50 -14.16 13.77 8.93
C ARG A 50 -13.46 13.29 7.66
N ALA A 51 -12.15 13.19 7.68
CA ALA A 51 -11.33 12.64 6.62
C ALA A 51 -10.03 12.09 7.20
N ILE A 52 -9.38 11.20 6.47
CA ILE A 52 -8.04 10.70 6.76
C ILE A 52 -7.15 11.07 5.57
N VAL A 53 -5.96 11.61 5.86
CA VAL A 53 -4.92 11.89 4.88
C VAL A 53 -3.73 10.99 5.16
N LEU A 54 -3.37 10.16 4.17
CA LEU A 54 -2.16 9.35 4.18
C LEU A 54 -1.09 10.03 3.35
N SER A 55 0.03 10.33 3.97
CA SER A 55 1.19 11.00 3.35
C SER A 55 2.49 10.32 3.76
N ALA A 56 3.63 10.82 3.28
CA ALA A 56 4.93 10.28 3.61
C ALA A 56 5.98 11.37 3.76
N GLU A 57 6.92 11.19 4.68
CA GLU A 57 8.10 12.03 4.77
C GLU A 57 9.15 11.67 3.73
N GLY A 58 9.94 12.67 3.31
CA GLY A 58 11.08 12.51 2.45
C GLY A 58 10.73 12.49 0.96
N LYS A 59 11.67 11.99 0.16
CA LYS A 59 11.62 12.06 -1.30
C LYS A 59 10.57 11.14 -1.94
N HIS A 60 10.23 10.02 -1.30
CA HIS A 60 9.43 8.96 -1.88
C HIS A 60 8.26 8.60 -0.97
N PHE A 61 7.10 8.37 -1.57
CA PHE A 61 5.93 7.94 -0.84
C PHE A 61 6.13 6.53 -0.26
N CYS A 62 6.43 5.52 -1.09
CA CYS A 62 6.66 4.16 -0.63
C CYS A 62 7.39 3.33 -1.69
N SER A 63 8.45 2.64 -1.31
CA SER A 63 9.21 1.75 -2.20
C SER A 63 8.75 0.29 -2.20
N GLY A 64 7.60 -0.01 -1.57
CA GLY A 64 7.07 -1.36 -1.48
C GLY A 64 7.60 -2.14 -0.27
N MET A 65 7.54 -3.46 -0.33
CA MET A 65 7.93 -4.33 0.78
C MET A 65 9.43 -4.25 1.06
N ASP A 66 9.81 -4.18 2.34
CA ASP A 66 11.22 -4.19 2.75
C ASP A 66 11.83 -5.56 2.47
N HIS A 67 13.03 -5.57 1.86
CA HIS A 67 13.73 -6.81 1.52
C HIS A 67 14.04 -7.70 2.73
N SER A 68 14.15 -7.14 3.93
CA SER A 68 14.35 -7.90 5.17
C SER A 68 13.20 -8.86 5.48
N VAL A 69 12.00 -8.54 5.00
CA VAL A 69 10.81 -9.40 5.19
C VAL A 69 10.93 -10.70 4.40
N PHE A 70 11.60 -10.71 3.24
CA PHE A 70 11.81 -11.91 2.42
C PHE A 70 12.87 -12.87 2.98
N GLY A 71 13.73 -12.42 3.89
CA GLY A 71 14.83 -13.22 4.47
C GLY A 71 14.48 -13.94 5.77
N SER A 72 13.34 -13.68 6.38
CA SER A 72 12.91 -14.39 7.59
C SER A 72 12.38 -15.77 7.22
N ASN A 73 12.78 -16.82 7.97
CA ASN A 73 12.29 -18.20 7.79
C ASN A 73 10.76 -18.37 7.96
N ASP A 74 10.05 -17.33 8.35
CA ASP A 74 8.60 -17.22 8.39
C ASP A 74 8.02 -16.69 7.05
N ALA A 75 8.88 -16.25 6.13
CA ALA A 75 8.47 -15.81 4.80
C ALA A 75 8.06 -17.04 4.00
N VAL A 76 6.87 -17.08 3.76
CA VAL A 76 6.00 -17.73 2.84
C VAL A 76 6.71 -18.29 1.60
N GLY A 77 7.12 -19.56 1.67
CA GLY A 77 7.58 -20.31 0.52
C GLY A 77 7.05 -21.74 0.57
N PRO A 78 6.70 -22.37 -0.57
CA PRO A 78 6.14 -23.73 -0.61
C PRO A 78 7.12 -24.86 -0.30
N ASP A 79 8.41 -24.59 -0.10
CA ASP A 79 9.49 -25.56 -0.18
C ASP A 79 10.13 -26.00 1.16
N GLY A 80 9.34 -26.23 2.21
CA GLY A 80 9.82 -26.89 3.43
C GLY A 80 9.53 -28.39 3.43
N ALA A 81 10.55 -29.22 3.61
CA ALA A 81 10.43 -30.68 3.72
C ALA A 81 9.55 -31.09 4.91
N GLY A 82 8.32 -31.53 4.65
CA GLY A 82 7.41 -32.06 5.66
C GLY A 82 6.28 -32.87 5.01
N GLY A 83 5.88 -34.00 5.63
CA GLY A 83 4.82 -34.89 5.16
C GLY A 83 3.46 -34.16 4.96
N SER A 84 2.47 -34.84 4.34
CA SER A 84 1.21 -34.23 3.88
C SER A 84 0.43 -33.48 4.98
N ALA A 85 0.42 -33.99 6.21
CA ALA A 85 -0.23 -33.33 7.37
C ALA A 85 0.45 -32.01 7.76
N HIS A 86 1.78 -31.91 7.60
CA HIS A 86 2.52 -30.66 7.81
C HIS A 86 2.29 -29.65 6.67
N ARG A 87 2.11 -30.15 5.44
CA ARG A 87 1.83 -29.29 4.26
C ARG A 87 0.48 -28.57 4.40
N SER A 88 -0.57 -29.28 4.83
CA SER A 88 -1.89 -28.67 5.03
C SER A 88 -1.88 -27.54 6.07
N ARG A 89 -1.20 -27.76 7.22
CA ARG A 89 -1.05 -26.72 8.25
C ARG A 89 -0.23 -25.53 7.76
N ARG A 90 0.80 -25.76 6.97
CA ARG A 90 1.62 -24.70 6.37
C ARG A 90 0.80 -23.88 5.36
N ASN A 91 0.06 -24.55 4.49
CA ASN A 91 -0.81 -23.87 3.52
C ASN A 91 -1.88 -23.03 4.21
N GLU A 92 -2.45 -23.49 5.33
CA GLU A 92 -3.42 -22.72 6.10
C GLU A 92 -2.78 -21.52 6.80
N ARG A 93 -1.57 -21.66 7.34
CA ARG A 93 -0.81 -20.53 7.90
C ARG A 93 -0.52 -19.49 6.81
N PHE A 94 -0.07 -19.95 5.64
CA PHE A 94 0.18 -19.09 4.48
C PHE A 94 -1.07 -18.32 4.08
N ARG A 95 -2.19 -19.03 3.90
CA ARG A 95 -3.48 -18.40 3.58
C ARG A 95 -3.88 -17.38 4.63
N SER A 96 -3.78 -17.71 5.91
CA SER A 96 -4.09 -16.81 7.02
C SER A 96 -3.21 -15.56 7.00
N THR A 97 -1.91 -15.70 6.72
CA THR A 97 -0.98 -14.57 6.61
C THR A 97 -1.34 -13.70 5.41
N ALA A 98 -1.57 -14.29 4.23
CA ALA A 98 -1.96 -13.56 3.03
C ALA A 98 -3.24 -12.73 3.26
N LEU A 99 -4.26 -13.32 3.88
CA LEU A 99 -5.51 -12.61 4.21
C LEU A 99 -5.27 -11.43 5.16
N LYS A 100 -4.38 -11.57 6.14
CA LYS A 100 -4.02 -10.45 7.04
C LYS A 100 -3.31 -9.33 6.29
N LEU A 101 -2.37 -9.66 5.40
CA LEU A 101 -1.70 -8.66 4.56
C LEU A 101 -2.70 -7.93 3.65
N GLN A 102 -3.63 -8.66 3.05
CA GLN A 102 -4.70 -8.06 2.23
C GLN A 102 -5.61 -7.17 3.05
N ASP A 103 -6.00 -7.59 4.27
CA ASP A 103 -6.85 -6.80 5.16
C ASP A 103 -6.17 -5.50 5.64
N SER A 104 -4.83 -5.49 5.70
CA SER A 104 -4.07 -4.30 6.07
C SER A 104 -4.34 -3.10 5.17
N PHE A 105 -4.70 -3.30 3.91
CA PHE A 105 -5.11 -2.21 3.02
C PHE A 105 -6.62 -2.12 2.84
N THR A 106 -7.36 -3.22 3.02
CA THR A 106 -8.83 -3.21 3.00
C THR A 106 -9.40 -2.30 4.10
N CYS A 107 -8.66 -2.05 5.18
CA CYS A 107 -9.07 -1.08 6.22
C CYS A 107 -9.34 0.31 5.65
N LEU A 108 -8.61 0.73 4.60
CA LEU A 108 -8.82 2.02 3.94
C LEU A 108 -10.17 2.07 3.22
N GLU A 109 -10.56 0.98 2.54
CA GLU A 109 -11.87 0.88 1.84
C GLU A 109 -13.05 0.82 2.82
N ARG A 110 -12.87 0.23 4.01
CA ARG A 110 -13.95 0.12 5.02
C ARG A 110 -14.04 1.31 5.95
N ALA A 111 -13.12 2.28 5.87
CA ALA A 111 -13.17 3.49 6.67
C ALA A 111 -14.51 4.22 6.48
N ARG A 112 -15.08 4.75 7.56
CA ARG A 112 -16.37 5.47 7.54
C ARG A 112 -16.25 6.93 7.10
N VAL A 113 -15.03 7.37 6.83
CA VAL A 113 -14.68 8.71 6.37
C VAL A 113 -13.79 8.60 5.14
N PRO A 114 -13.80 9.60 4.24
CA PRO A 114 -12.92 9.59 3.08
C PRO A 114 -11.45 9.45 3.44
N VAL A 115 -10.73 8.62 2.69
CA VAL A 115 -9.29 8.44 2.78
C VAL A 115 -8.62 9.02 1.54
N LEU A 116 -7.71 9.96 1.75
CA LEU A 116 -6.97 10.66 0.71
C LEU A 116 -5.49 10.28 0.79
N CYS A 117 -4.83 10.07 -0.35
CA CYS A 117 -3.38 9.89 -0.41
C CYS A 117 -2.72 11.11 -1.06
N ALA A 118 -1.69 11.66 -0.40
CA ALA A 118 -0.78 12.67 -0.93
C ALA A 118 0.55 12.00 -1.27
N ILE A 119 0.88 11.93 -2.57
CA ILE A 119 1.88 11.02 -3.11
C ILE A 119 2.98 11.81 -3.81
N GLN A 120 4.24 11.65 -3.37
CA GLN A 120 5.41 12.24 -4.01
C GLN A 120 6.43 11.16 -4.39
N GLY A 121 7.20 11.41 -5.44
CA GLY A 121 8.28 10.55 -5.90
C GLY A 121 7.81 9.11 -6.19
N ALA A 122 8.51 8.11 -5.69
CA ALA A 122 8.21 6.71 -5.96
C ALA A 122 7.02 6.18 -5.12
N CYS A 123 6.07 5.50 -5.79
CA CYS A 123 5.04 4.68 -5.17
C CYS A 123 5.02 3.33 -5.89
N ILE A 124 5.60 2.29 -5.26
CA ILE A 124 5.99 1.04 -5.94
C ILE A 124 5.41 -0.17 -5.20
N GLY A 125 4.99 -1.19 -5.95
CA GLY A 125 4.55 -2.48 -5.42
C GLY A 125 3.44 -2.32 -4.39
N GLY A 126 3.64 -2.80 -3.15
CA GLY A 126 2.70 -2.62 -2.05
C GLY A 126 2.22 -1.18 -1.81
N GLY A 127 3.01 -0.17 -2.24
CA GLY A 127 2.57 1.22 -2.26
C GLY A 127 1.34 1.43 -3.15
N ILE A 128 1.30 0.80 -4.33
CA ILE A 128 0.12 0.85 -5.22
C ILE A 128 -1.04 0.06 -4.62
N ASP A 129 -0.78 -1.10 -4.01
CA ASP A 129 -1.82 -1.86 -3.30
C ASP A 129 -2.53 -0.97 -2.27
N MET A 130 -1.74 -0.24 -1.47
CA MET A 130 -2.24 0.66 -0.44
C MET A 130 -3.05 1.83 -1.01
N ILE A 131 -2.49 2.60 -1.96
CA ILE A 131 -3.18 3.78 -2.50
C ILE A 131 -4.37 3.44 -3.40
N SER A 132 -4.41 2.23 -3.98
CA SER A 132 -5.57 1.77 -4.75
C SER A 132 -6.80 1.50 -3.87
N ALA A 133 -6.60 1.31 -2.57
CA ALA A 133 -7.67 1.14 -1.58
C ALA A 133 -8.19 2.46 -1.00
N ALA A 134 -7.53 3.59 -1.26
CA ALA A 134 -7.99 4.90 -0.84
C ALA A 134 -9.08 5.46 -1.79
N ASP A 135 -9.86 6.43 -1.31
CA ASP A 135 -10.89 7.08 -2.11
C ASP A 135 -10.29 8.05 -3.13
N LEU A 136 -9.33 8.87 -2.73
CA LEU A 136 -8.74 9.93 -3.53
C LEU A 136 -7.20 9.86 -3.52
N ARG A 137 -6.59 10.21 -4.64
CA ARG A 137 -5.13 10.24 -4.85
C ARG A 137 -4.73 11.58 -5.46
N TYR A 138 -3.82 12.27 -4.80
CA TYR A 138 -3.18 13.49 -5.26
C TYR A 138 -1.70 13.23 -5.38
N ALA A 139 -1.06 13.70 -6.45
CA ALA A 139 0.34 13.40 -6.71
C ALA A 139 1.13 14.65 -7.03
N THR A 140 2.42 14.63 -6.76
CA THR A 140 3.36 15.64 -7.28
C THR A 140 3.74 15.33 -8.72
N GLU A 141 4.24 16.30 -9.47
CA GLU A 141 4.67 16.10 -10.86
C GLU A 141 5.78 15.07 -11.02
N ASP A 142 6.66 14.95 -10.02
CA ASP A 142 7.76 13.98 -9.99
C ASP A 142 7.32 12.57 -9.55
N ALA A 143 6.07 12.41 -9.13
CA ALA A 143 5.58 11.12 -8.69
C ALA A 143 5.48 10.11 -9.85
N TYR A 144 5.78 8.87 -9.54
CA TYR A 144 5.58 7.75 -10.44
C TYR A 144 5.16 6.48 -9.70
N PHE A 145 4.47 5.63 -10.43
CA PHE A 145 3.90 4.38 -9.95
C PHE A 145 4.52 3.20 -10.69
N SER A 146 4.67 2.03 -10.05
CA SER A 146 5.09 0.81 -10.71
C SER A 146 4.50 -0.42 -10.02
N ILE A 147 3.78 -1.27 -10.75
CA ILE A 147 3.44 -2.63 -10.31
C ILE A 147 4.70 -3.46 -10.48
N HIS A 148 5.54 -3.46 -9.44
CA HIS A 148 6.93 -3.88 -9.53
C HIS A 148 7.14 -5.38 -9.29
N GLU A 149 6.15 -6.08 -8.82
CA GLU A 149 6.18 -7.48 -8.40
C GLU A 149 6.69 -8.40 -9.50
N ILE A 150 6.32 -8.13 -10.77
CA ILE A 150 6.79 -8.92 -11.92
C ILE A 150 8.33 -8.89 -12.07
N ASN A 151 8.98 -7.79 -11.70
CA ASN A 151 10.44 -7.64 -11.80
C ASN A 151 11.20 -8.49 -10.76
N ILE A 152 10.51 -8.98 -9.74
CA ILE A 152 11.04 -9.89 -8.72
C ILE A 152 10.41 -11.28 -8.77
N GLY A 153 9.74 -11.62 -9.89
CA GLY A 153 9.14 -12.93 -10.13
C GLY A 153 7.88 -13.21 -9.31
N MET A 154 7.18 -12.17 -8.88
CA MET A 154 5.94 -12.26 -8.11
C MET A 154 4.75 -11.67 -8.87
N THR A 155 3.56 -11.91 -8.37
CA THR A 155 2.33 -11.26 -8.80
C THR A 155 1.87 -10.31 -7.70
N ALA A 156 1.37 -9.13 -8.05
CA ALA A 156 0.74 -8.23 -7.09
C ALA A 156 -0.49 -8.92 -6.48
N ASP A 157 -0.44 -9.26 -5.20
CA ASP A 157 -1.40 -10.14 -4.52
C ASP A 157 -2.07 -9.52 -3.28
N VAL A 158 -1.76 -8.25 -2.98
CA VAL A 158 -2.31 -7.55 -1.81
C VAL A 158 -3.42 -6.55 -2.17
N GLY A 159 -3.85 -6.55 -3.43
CA GLY A 159 -5.08 -5.86 -3.83
C GLY A 159 -5.03 -5.05 -5.12
N THR A 160 -3.86 -4.71 -5.66
CA THR A 160 -3.73 -3.91 -6.88
C THR A 160 -4.55 -4.50 -8.04
N LEU A 161 -4.40 -5.79 -8.32
CA LEU A 161 -5.07 -6.43 -9.46
C LEU A 161 -6.58 -6.56 -9.30
N GLN A 162 -7.10 -6.44 -8.07
CA GLN A 162 -8.54 -6.46 -7.77
C GLN A 162 -9.16 -5.06 -7.74
N ARG A 163 -8.37 -4.02 -7.40
CA ARG A 163 -8.83 -2.65 -7.23
C ARG A 163 -8.60 -1.79 -8.47
N LEU A 164 -7.39 -1.87 -9.04
CA LEU A 164 -7.00 -0.99 -10.14
C LEU A 164 -7.90 -1.10 -11.38
N PRO A 165 -8.41 -2.28 -11.79
CA PRO A 165 -9.37 -2.39 -12.90
C PRO A 165 -10.71 -1.67 -12.69
N LYS A 166 -11.02 -1.30 -11.45
CA LYS A 166 -12.22 -0.50 -11.11
C LYS A 166 -11.95 1.00 -11.21
N LEU A 167 -10.69 1.40 -11.26
CA LEU A 167 -10.23 2.79 -11.24
C LEU A 167 -9.78 3.26 -12.61
N VAL A 168 -9.23 2.35 -13.43
CA VAL A 168 -8.71 2.66 -14.78
C VAL A 168 -9.03 1.52 -15.76
N ALA A 169 -8.89 1.80 -17.07
CA ALA A 169 -9.13 0.80 -18.11
C ALA A 169 -8.25 -0.45 -17.92
N GLU A 170 -8.85 -1.64 -18.05
CA GLU A 170 -8.20 -2.93 -17.81
C GLU A 170 -6.94 -3.14 -18.67
N GLY A 171 -6.91 -2.61 -19.90
CA GLY A 171 -5.73 -2.68 -20.76
C GLY A 171 -4.50 -1.99 -20.16
N ILE A 172 -4.71 -0.86 -19.48
CA ILE A 172 -3.64 -0.14 -18.75
C ILE A 172 -3.14 -0.99 -17.58
N VAL A 173 -4.05 -1.59 -16.82
CA VAL A 173 -3.70 -2.45 -15.69
C VAL A 173 -2.86 -3.63 -16.14
N ARG A 174 -3.25 -4.30 -17.22
CA ARG A 174 -2.52 -5.43 -17.79
C ARG A 174 -1.14 -5.04 -18.28
N GLU A 175 -1.03 -3.91 -19.01
CA GLU A 175 0.26 -3.39 -19.45
C GLU A 175 1.19 -3.15 -18.26
N LEU A 176 0.73 -2.43 -17.23
CA LEU A 176 1.53 -2.12 -16.05
C LEU A 176 1.94 -3.39 -15.29
N ALA A 177 1.02 -4.35 -15.13
CA ALA A 177 1.28 -5.60 -14.41
C ALA A 177 2.25 -6.52 -15.16
N TYR A 178 2.23 -6.53 -16.51
CA TYR A 178 3.11 -7.38 -17.31
C TYR A 178 4.49 -6.78 -17.52
N THR A 179 4.59 -5.44 -17.56
CA THR A 179 5.85 -4.77 -17.88
C THR A 179 6.60 -4.26 -16.64
N GLY A 180 5.91 -4.00 -15.54
CA GLY A 180 6.48 -3.35 -14.37
C GLY A 180 7.06 -1.96 -14.66
N ARG A 181 6.67 -1.33 -15.80
CA ARG A 181 7.19 -0.03 -16.20
C ARG A 181 6.78 1.06 -15.23
N ARG A 182 7.52 2.13 -15.24
CA ARG A 182 7.10 3.36 -14.57
C ARG A 182 5.87 3.93 -15.26
N TRP A 183 4.93 4.38 -14.44
CA TRP A 183 3.72 5.07 -14.82
C TRP A 183 3.76 6.46 -14.17
N THR A 184 3.96 7.48 -14.97
CA THR A 184 4.15 8.85 -14.47
C THR A 184 2.87 9.44 -13.87
N ALA A 185 2.98 10.46 -13.01
CA ALA A 185 1.84 11.15 -12.45
C ALA A 185 0.91 11.71 -13.54
N ALA A 186 1.48 12.26 -14.62
CA ALA A 186 0.72 12.77 -15.76
C ALA A 186 -0.07 11.67 -16.48
N GLU A 187 0.55 10.51 -16.76
CA GLU A 187 -0.15 9.35 -17.36
C GLU A 187 -1.24 8.82 -16.42
N ALA A 188 -0.96 8.73 -15.13
CA ALA A 188 -1.89 8.24 -14.12
C ALA A 188 -3.11 9.19 -13.96
N HIS A 189 -2.88 10.50 -14.05
CA HIS A 189 -3.95 11.49 -14.06
C HIS A 189 -4.79 11.41 -15.35
N ALA A 190 -4.14 11.31 -16.50
CA ALA A 190 -4.85 11.14 -17.78
C ALA A 190 -5.69 9.87 -17.83
N ALA A 191 -5.27 8.81 -17.14
CA ALA A 191 -6.02 7.57 -17.01
C ALA A 191 -7.13 7.61 -15.93
N GLY A 192 -7.22 8.68 -15.14
CA GLY A 192 -8.21 8.82 -14.05
C GLY A 192 -7.83 8.15 -12.72
N PHE A 193 -6.61 7.64 -12.59
CA PHE A 193 -6.13 7.06 -11.33
C PHE A 193 -5.81 8.13 -10.28
N VAL A 194 -5.16 9.22 -10.70
CA VAL A 194 -4.83 10.37 -9.87
C VAL A 194 -5.84 11.49 -10.09
N ASN A 195 -6.38 12.05 -9.03
CA ASN A 195 -7.40 13.10 -9.08
C ASN A 195 -6.84 14.45 -9.52
N ALA A 196 -5.64 14.80 -9.06
CA ALA A 196 -4.92 15.98 -9.49
C ALA A 196 -3.41 15.83 -9.32
N VAL A 197 -2.64 16.55 -10.13
CA VAL A 197 -1.18 16.63 -10.07
C VAL A 197 -0.79 18.07 -9.69
N HIS A 198 0.14 18.18 -8.74
CA HIS A 198 0.62 19.46 -8.20
C HIS A 198 2.13 19.59 -8.41
N PRO A 199 2.68 20.82 -8.54
CA PRO A 199 4.11 21.03 -8.77
C PRO A 199 5.00 20.47 -7.65
N ASP A 200 4.53 20.55 -6.39
CA ASP A 200 5.20 20.10 -5.19
C ASP A 200 4.19 19.63 -4.11
N HIS A 201 4.66 19.22 -2.95
CA HIS A 201 3.86 18.72 -1.81
C HIS A 201 3.91 19.65 -0.60
#